data_4cc37c3ed595988c9175ca836d9e92c3
#
_entry.id   4cc37c3ed595988c9175ca836d9e92c3
#
_cell.length_a   1.000
_cell.length_b   1.000
_cell.length_c   1.000
_cell.angle_alpha   90.00
_cell.angle_beta   90.00
_cell.angle_gamma   90.00
#
_symmetry.space_group_name_H-M   'P 1'
#
loop_
_entity.id
_entity.type
_entity.pdbx_description
1 polymer ?
#
loop_
_entity_poly.entity_id
_entity_poly.type
_entity_poly.pdbx_seq_one_letter_code
_entity_poly.pdbx_strand_id
1 'polypeptide(L)'
;MNTNPASVTIPDNPVQVHHRTLDVEGVGVFYREAGAPDAPTVLLLHGFGASSYMFRALIPVLAQRYHVVAPDLPGFGQTDVLPGAGFDYTFDRLAAVIDAFTVAKGLDRYALYVFDYGAPVGWRLAVNNPHKITAIVSQNGNAYEEGLSAGWADMRKAWAEPTAANREALRRFNTLEMTKWQYTEGVNDASLIAPETWQLAHAAIERIGVEVQMDLLLDYGHNIQQYAQLHDYFRRHQPPTLAIWGSKDPFFLPAGAEAFKRDNPQAEVRFLDTGHFAIETHGAEIAAAMLAFLDRSIGS
;
A
#
# COMPACT_ATOMS: atom_id res chain seq x y z
N MET A 1 17.20 47.85 -15.98
CA MET A 1 17.45 47.10 -14.75
C MET A 1 17.33 45.61 -15.13
N ASN A 2 18.49 44.93 -15.23
CA ASN A 2 18.53 43.50 -15.53
C ASN A 2 18.24 42.73 -14.23
N THR A 3 17.02 42.17 -14.12
CA THR A 3 16.72 41.19 -13.07
C THR A 3 17.34 39.86 -13.49
N ASN A 4 18.42 39.50 -12.84
CA ASN A 4 19.05 38.19 -12.97
C ASN A 4 18.01 37.13 -12.55
N PRO A 5 17.69 36.12 -13.39
CA PRO A 5 16.78 35.06 -12.96
C PRO A 5 17.43 34.32 -11.77
N ALA A 6 16.65 34.14 -10.72
CA ALA A 6 17.07 33.38 -9.53
C ALA A 6 17.63 32.02 -10.01
N SER A 7 18.88 31.75 -9.68
CA SER A 7 19.51 30.47 -9.97
C SER A 7 18.75 29.37 -9.25
N VAL A 8 18.11 28.47 -10.00
CA VAL A 8 17.53 27.25 -9.46
C VAL A 8 18.68 26.40 -8.93
N THR A 9 18.84 26.34 -7.62
CA THR A 9 19.83 25.46 -6.99
C THR A 9 19.29 24.02 -7.06
N ILE A 10 19.80 23.24 -7.98
CA ILE A 10 19.63 21.79 -7.95
C ILE A 10 20.45 21.32 -6.74
N PRO A 11 19.87 20.52 -5.81
CA PRO A 11 20.64 19.97 -4.69
C PRO A 11 21.89 19.24 -5.22
N ASP A 12 23.04 19.49 -4.62
CA ASP A 12 24.33 18.92 -5.07
C ASP A 12 24.36 17.39 -5.04
N ASN A 13 23.40 16.74 -4.39
CA ASN A 13 23.26 15.28 -4.35
C ASN A 13 21.78 14.87 -4.30
N PRO A 14 21.10 14.75 -5.45
CA PRO A 14 19.71 14.28 -5.46
C PRO A 14 19.66 12.84 -4.93
N VAL A 15 18.63 12.56 -4.10
CA VAL A 15 18.37 11.19 -3.61
C VAL A 15 18.25 10.24 -4.81
N GLN A 16 19.12 9.24 -4.86
CA GLN A 16 19.07 8.21 -5.90
C GLN A 16 18.09 7.12 -5.48
N VAL A 17 17.13 6.81 -6.37
CA VAL A 17 16.20 5.69 -6.20
C VAL A 17 16.70 4.53 -7.07
N HIS A 18 17.02 3.42 -6.42
CA HIS A 18 17.46 2.21 -7.11
C HIS A 18 16.25 1.32 -7.42
N HIS A 19 16.29 0.70 -8.59
CA HIS A 19 15.29 -0.25 -9.08
C HIS A 19 15.96 -1.61 -9.18
N ARG A 20 15.51 -2.58 -8.39
CA ARG A 20 16.20 -3.86 -8.22
C ARG A 20 15.20 -5.01 -8.20
N THR A 21 15.70 -6.21 -8.42
CA THR A 21 14.95 -7.46 -8.23
C THR A 21 15.70 -8.37 -7.30
N LEU A 22 14.99 -9.02 -6.39
CA LEU A 22 15.52 -10.03 -5.48
C LEU A 22 14.72 -11.31 -5.67
N ASP A 23 15.39 -12.43 -5.95
CA ASP A 23 14.73 -13.73 -5.97
C ASP A 23 14.40 -14.18 -4.54
N VAL A 24 13.14 -14.50 -4.32
CA VAL A 24 12.61 -14.97 -3.04
C VAL A 24 11.73 -16.19 -3.34
N GLU A 25 12.23 -17.37 -3.02
CA GLU A 25 11.50 -18.65 -3.21
C GLU A 25 10.91 -18.83 -4.63
N GLY A 26 11.65 -18.40 -5.67
CA GLY A 26 11.22 -18.48 -7.05
C GLY A 26 10.30 -17.36 -7.51
N VAL A 27 10.16 -16.30 -6.70
CA VAL A 27 9.51 -15.05 -7.06
C VAL A 27 10.57 -13.97 -7.22
N GLY A 28 10.68 -13.39 -8.41
CA GLY A 28 11.55 -12.24 -8.68
C GLY A 28 10.88 -10.96 -8.17
N VAL A 29 11.02 -10.66 -6.87
CA VAL A 29 10.42 -9.47 -6.26
C VAL A 29 11.14 -8.21 -6.72
N PHE A 30 10.46 -7.41 -7.55
CA PHE A 30 10.95 -6.08 -7.91
C PHE A 30 10.72 -5.12 -6.75
N TYR A 31 11.66 -4.21 -6.50
CA TYR A 31 11.52 -3.19 -5.47
C TYR A 31 12.27 -1.89 -5.81
N ARG A 32 11.79 -0.80 -5.24
CA ARG A 32 12.48 0.49 -5.20
C ARG A 32 13.15 0.66 -3.85
N GLU A 33 14.37 1.20 -3.85
CA GLU A 33 15.17 1.39 -2.65
C GLU A 33 15.90 2.74 -2.71
N ALA A 34 15.87 3.48 -1.61
CA ALA A 34 16.58 4.76 -1.48
C ALA A 34 16.91 5.07 -0.01
N GLY A 35 17.82 6.01 0.20
CA GLY A 35 18.27 6.43 1.53
C GLY A 35 19.47 5.64 2.04
N ALA A 36 19.98 6.05 3.20
CA ALA A 36 21.14 5.41 3.83
C ALA A 36 20.74 4.03 4.39
N PRO A 37 21.47 2.95 4.08
CA PRO A 37 21.09 1.59 4.49
C PRO A 37 21.08 1.36 6.01
N ASP A 38 21.79 2.19 6.75
CA ASP A 38 21.91 2.17 8.22
C ASP A 38 20.88 3.07 8.92
N ALA A 39 20.11 3.86 8.15
CA ALA A 39 19.01 4.64 8.69
C ALA A 39 17.81 3.76 9.06
N PRO A 40 16.92 4.22 9.97
CA PRO A 40 15.69 3.48 10.27
C PRO A 40 14.88 3.18 9.01
N THR A 41 14.42 1.93 8.87
CA THR A 41 13.76 1.48 7.64
C THR A 41 12.27 1.79 7.62
N VAL A 42 11.78 2.20 6.44
CA VAL A 42 10.35 2.32 6.11
C VAL A 42 10.03 1.38 4.95
N LEU A 43 9.18 0.38 5.21
CA LEU A 43 8.67 -0.55 4.21
C LEU A 43 7.33 -0.03 3.68
N LEU A 44 7.24 0.22 2.36
CA LEU A 44 6.05 0.75 1.70
C LEU A 44 5.34 -0.34 0.89
N LEU A 45 4.11 -0.70 1.28
CA LEU A 45 3.29 -1.71 0.61
C LEU A 45 2.13 -1.04 -0.13
N HIS A 46 2.11 -1.20 -1.45
CA HIS A 46 1.06 -0.71 -2.36
C HIS A 46 -0.16 -1.63 -2.37
N GLY A 47 -1.23 -1.22 -3.06
CA GLY A 47 -2.47 -1.95 -3.16
C GLY A 47 -2.89 -2.38 -4.56
N PHE A 48 -4.17 -2.76 -4.69
CA PHE A 48 -4.80 -3.13 -5.94
C PHE A 48 -4.75 -1.98 -6.96
N GLY A 49 -4.59 -2.33 -8.23
CA GLY A 49 -4.50 -1.34 -9.29
C GLY A 49 -3.31 -0.38 -9.14
N ALA A 50 -2.23 -0.80 -8.44
CA ALA A 50 -1.04 0.00 -8.22
C ALA A 50 0.24 -0.86 -8.26
N SER A 51 1.36 -0.23 -7.97
CA SER A 51 2.67 -0.83 -7.75
C SER A 51 3.50 0.13 -6.89
N SER A 52 4.73 -0.21 -6.56
CA SER A 52 5.66 0.71 -5.90
C SER A 52 5.87 2.03 -6.67
N TYR A 53 5.43 2.12 -7.92
CA TYR A 53 5.43 3.36 -8.70
C TYR A 53 4.58 4.47 -8.06
N MET A 54 3.53 4.12 -7.31
CA MET A 54 2.72 5.10 -6.59
C MET A 54 3.54 5.93 -5.59
N PHE A 55 4.64 5.37 -5.10
CA PHE A 55 5.52 6.03 -4.13
C PHE A 55 6.64 6.87 -4.77
N ARG A 56 6.64 7.08 -6.10
CA ARG A 56 7.70 7.78 -6.84
C ARG A 56 8.04 9.17 -6.31
N ALA A 57 7.03 9.91 -5.84
CA ALA A 57 7.22 11.23 -5.24
C ALA A 57 7.53 11.17 -3.73
N LEU A 58 7.05 10.15 -3.03
CA LEU A 58 7.21 9.97 -1.59
C LEU A 58 8.61 9.46 -1.23
N ILE A 59 9.13 8.48 -1.98
CA ILE A 59 10.42 7.85 -1.72
C ILE A 59 11.56 8.87 -1.59
N PRO A 60 11.76 9.82 -2.52
CA PRO A 60 12.87 10.78 -2.42
C PRO A 60 12.76 11.71 -1.20
N VAL A 61 11.54 11.97 -0.71
CA VAL A 61 11.31 12.82 0.46
C VAL A 61 11.67 12.06 1.73
N LEU A 62 11.16 10.85 1.91
CA LEU A 62 11.46 10.03 3.08
C LEU A 62 12.92 9.61 3.14
N ALA A 63 13.54 9.31 2.00
CA ALA A 63 14.91 8.83 1.89
C ALA A 63 15.98 9.86 2.28
N GLN A 64 15.60 11.10 2.57
CA GLN A 64 16.49 12.08 3.18
C GLN A 64 16.81 11.75 4.65
N ARG A 65 16.02 10.89 5.30
CA ARG A 65 16.13 10.53 6.73
C ARG A 65 16.05 9.05 7.01
N TYR A 66 15.41 8.30 6.11
CA TYR A 66 15.07 6.89 6.30
C TYR A 66 15.64 6.03 5.17
N HIS A 67 15.91 4.78 5.46
CA HIS A 67 16.08 3.75 4.45
C HIS A 67 14.71 3.31 3.96
N VAL A 68 14.37 3.59 2.71
CA VAL A 68 13.04 3.34 2.14
C VAL A 68 13.10 2.15 1.20
N VAL A 69 12.22 1.17 1.43
CA VAL A 69 12.09 -0.04 0.60
C VAL A 69 10.63 -0.21 0.20
N ALA A 70 10.37 -0.31 -1.09
CA ALA A 70 9.03 -0.41 -1.67
C ALA A 70 8.98 -1.57 -2.67
N PRO A 71 8.62 -2.81 -2.25
CA PRO A 71 8.45 -3.93 -3.15
C PRO A 71 7.14 -3.82 -3.95
N ASP A 72 7.14 -4.39 -5.16
CA ASP A 72 5.91 -4.73 -5.87
C ASP A 72 5.41 -6.08 -5.35
N LEU A 73 4.15 -6.17 -4.96
CA LEU A 73 3.54 -7.41 -4.50
C LEU A 73 3.46 -8.43 -5.64
N PRO A 74 3.55 -9.75 -5.39
CA PRO A 74 3.29 -10.76 -6.41
C PRO A 74 1.91 -10.57 -7.04
N GLY A 75 1.87 -10.59 -8.38
CA GLY A 75 0.65 -10.27 -9.13
C GLY A 75 0.50 -8.79 -9.50
N PHE A 76 1.51 -7.95 -9.20
CA PHE A 76 1.49 -6.51 -9.48
C PHE A 76 2.84 -6.00 -10.00
N GLY A 77 2.80 -4.81 -10.61
CA GLY A 77 3.97 -4.05 -11.02
C GLY A 77 4.96 -4.84 -11.87
N GLN A 78 6.20 -4.90 -11.45
CA GLN A 78 7.31 -5.57 -12.13
C GLN A 78 7.76 -6.88 -11.44
N THR A 79 7.07 -7.29 -10.37
CA THR A 79 7.34 -8.58 -9.73
C THR A 79 6.88 -9.71 -10.63
N ASP A 80 7.76 -10.68 -10.86
CA ASP A 80 7.51 -11.83 -11.72
C ASP A 80 7.51 -13.13 -10.89
N VAL A 81 6.48 -13.95 -11.12
CA VAL A 81 6.39 -15.30 -10.62
C VAL A 81 6.83 -16.23 -11.76
N LEU A 82 7.77 -17.14 -11.50
CA LEU A 82 8.26 -18.05 -12.54
C LEU A 82 7.11 -18.89 -13.11
N PRO A 83 7.01 -19.02 -14.45
CA PRO A 83 6.00 -19.84 -15.09
C PRO A 83 6.07 -21.29 -14.59
N GLY A 84 4.92 -21.86 -14.22
CA GLY A 84 4.85 -23.25 -13.74
C GLY A 84 5.21 -23.44 -12.26
N ALA A 85 5.48 -22.38 -11.51
CA ALA A 85 5.78 -22.47 -10.08
C ALA A 85 4.57 -22.89 -9.21
N GLY A 86 3.37 -23.00 -9.78
CA GLY A 86 2.16 -23.36 -9.03
C GLY A 86 1.84 -22.35 -7.92
N PHE A 87 2.03 -21.06 -8.21
CA PHE A 87 1.86 -20.01 -7.23
C PHE A 87 0.37 -19.71 -7.00
N ASP A 88 -0.09 -19.91 -5.78
CA ASP A 88 -1.44 -19.57 -5.37
C ASP A 88 -1.51 -18.08 -4.98
N TYR A 89 -2.32 -17.31 -5.71
CA TYR A 89 -2.50 -15.89 -5.44
C TYR A 89 -3.52 -15.69 -4.30
N THR A 90 -3.00 -15.79 -3.08
CA THR A 90 -3.73 -15.51 -1.82
C THR A 90 -2.98 -14.47 -1.01
N PHE A 91 -3.68 -13.74 -0.14
CA PHE A 91 -3.01 -12.76 0.75
C PHE A 91 -2.04 -13.43 1.72
N ASP A 92 -2.30 -14.67 2.13
CA ASP A 92 -1.38 -15.45 2.95
C ASP A 92 -0.06 -15.71 2.19
N ARG A 93 -0.15 -16.09 0.91
CA ARG A 93 1.04 -16.34 0.09
C ARG A 93 1.77 -15.06 -0.26
N LEU A 94 1.06 -13.98 -0.58
CA LEU A 94 1.66 -12.67 -0.80
C LEU A 94 2.45 -12.21 0.44
N ALA A 95 1.84 -12.34 1.62
CA ALA A 95 2.50 -11.97 2.87
C ALA A 95 3.72 -12.85 3.18
N ALA A 96 3.66 -14.14 2.91
CA ALA A 96 4.80 -15.04 3.08
C ALA A 96 5.99 -14.64 2.19
N VAL A 97 5.73 -14.29 0.91
CA VAL A 97 6.78 -13.80 0.00
C VAL A 97 7.38 -12.48 0.50
N ILE A 98 6.56 -11.54 0.97
CA ILE A 98 7.06 -10.25 1.47
C ILE A 98 7.80 -10.43 2.80
N ASP A 99 7.37 -11.33 3.69
CA ASP A 99 8.14 -11.64 4.92
C ASP A 99 9.52 -12.24 4.55
N ALA A 100 9.57 -13.24 3.67
CA ALA A 100 10.81 -13.81 3.18
C ALA A 100 11.69 -12.75 2.48
N PHE A 101 11.10 -11.82 1.72
CA PHE A 101 11.79 -10.67 1.14
C PHE A 101 12.43 -9.80 2.24
N THR A 102 11.70 -9.48 3.33
CA THR A 102 12.26 -8.68 4.43
C THR A 102 13.45 -9.38 5.09
N VAL A 103 13.38 -10.70 5.26
CA VAL A 103 14.48 -11.52 5.80
C VAL A 103 15.68 -11.49 4.85
N ALA A 104 15.46 -11.75 3.56
CA ALA A 104 16.54 -11.77 2.56
C ALA A 104 17.22 -10.40 2.40
N LYS A 105 16.48 -9.30 2.64
CA LYS A 105 16.99 -7.92 2.66
C LYS A 105 17.67 -7.55 3.98
N GLY A 106 17.59 -8.37 5.03
CA GLY A 106 18.10 -8.05 6.36
C GLY A 106 17.31 -6.94 7.06
N LEU A 107 16.01 -6.82 6.80
CA LEU A 107 15.15 -5.83 7.43
C LEU A 107 14.64 -6.37 8.78
N ASP A 108 15.43 -6.20 9.83
CA ASP A 108 15.10 -6.73 11.16
C ASP A 108 14.01 -5.91 11.86
N ARG A 109 13.98 -4.60 11.63
CA ARG A 109 12.97 -3.67 12.17
C ARG A 109 12.64 -2.59 11.16
N TYR A 110 11.34 -2.28 11.01
CA TYR A 110 10.89 -1.27 10.05
C TYR A 110 9.57 -0.62 10.49
N ALA A 111 9.38 0.64 10.10
CA ALA A 111 8.06 1.24 10.05
C ALA A 111 7.33 0.72 8.82
N LEU A 112 6.05 0.37 8.99
CA LEU A 112 5.24 -0.23 7.96
C LEU A 112 4.25 0.80 7.41
N TYR A 113 4.35 1.12 6.12
CA TYR A 113 3.29 1.83 5.42
C TYR A 113 2.45 0.82 4.64
N VAL A 114 1.14 0.92 4.78
CA VAL A 114 0.19 0.08 4.07
C VAL A 114 -0.85 0.91 3.33
N PHE A 115 -1.19 0.47 2.13
CA PHE A 115 -2.26 1.01 1.30
C PHE A 115 -3.08 -0.13 0.70
N ASP A 116 -4.42 -0.07 0.80
CA ASP A 116 -5.35 -1.01 0.18
C ASP A 116 -4.94 -2.50 0.38
N TYR A 117 -4.59 -3.27 -0.69
CA TYR A 117 -4.08 -4.66 -0.57
C TYR A 117 -2.75 -4.78 0.18
N GLY A 118 -1.97 -3.72 0.24
CA GLY A 118 -0.80 -3.67 1.10
C GLY A 118 -1.16 -3.77 2.58
N ALA A 119 -2.40 -3.41 2.97
CA ALA A 119 -2.87 -3.54 4.33
C ALA A 119 -3.01 -5.00 4.78
N PRO A 120 -3.80 -5.89 4.14
CA PRO A 120 -3.87 -7.29 4.54
C PRO A 120 -2.51 -8.02 4.48
N VAL A 121 -1.61 -7.64 3.57
CA VAL A 121 -0.23 -8.15 3.57
C VAL A 121 0.52 -7.65 4.80
N GLY A 122 0.53 -6.35 5.03
CA GLY A 122 1.24 -5.72 6.15
C GLY A 122 0.69 -6.15 7.51
N TRP A 123 -0.62 -6.37 7.63
CA TRP A 123 -1.24 -6.88 8.87
C TRP A 123 -0.73 -8.27 9.24
N ARG A 124 -0.52 -9.16 8.26
CA ARG A 124 0.08 -10.48 8.48
C ARG A 124 1.52 -10.36 8.94
N LEU A 125 2.32 -9.47 8.35
CA LEU A 125 3.68 -9.19 8.82
C LEU A 125 3.68 -8.72 10.28
N ALA A 126 2.78 -7.80 10.63
CA ALA A 126 2.68 -7.24 11.97
C ALA A 126 2.24 -8.28 13.01
N VAL A 127 1.24 -9.09 12.70
CA VAL A 127 0.73 -10.14 13.59
C VAL A 127 1.76 -11.25 13.81
N ASN A 128 2.43 -11.68 12.72
CA ASN A 128 3.40 -12.77 12.77
C ASN A 128 4.74 -12.36 13.40
N ASN A 129 5.16 -11.10 13.19
CA ASN A 129 6.46 -10.60 13.62
C ASN A 129 6.31 -9.23 14.35
N PRO A 130 5.58 -9.16 15.48
CA PRO A 130 5.27 -7.89 16.13
C PRO A 130 6.51 -7.09 16.55
N HIS A 131 7.62 -7.79 16.85
CA HIS A 131 8.88 -7.18 17.26
C HIS A 131 9.61 -6.45 16.13
N LYS A 132 9.31 -6.75 14.86
CA LYS A 132 9.87 -6.07 13.70
C LYS A 132 9.22 -4.72 13.43
N ILE A 133 7.97 -4.50 13.88
CA ILE A 133 7.18 -3.31 13.57
C ILE A 133 7.50 -2.19 14.55
N THR A 134 8.06 -1.10 14.05
CA THR A 134 8.43 0.08 14.86
C THR A 134 7.35 1.15 14.87
N ALA A 135 6.60 1.29 13.79
CA ALA A 135 5.46 2.18 13.65
C ALA A 135 4.60 1.72 12.46
N ILE A 136 3.37 2.20 12.39
CA ILE A 136 2.43 1.91 11.29
C ILE A 136 1.89 3.21 10.71
N VAL A 137 1.91 3.33 9.38
CA VAL A 137 1.18 4.35 8.62
C VAL A 137 0.17 3.62 7.73
N SER A 138 -1.12 3.80 7.99
CA SER A 138 -2.19 3.24 7.17
C SER A 138 -2.82 4.34 6.32
N GLN A 139 -2.53 4.34 5.03
CA GLN A 139 -3.17 5.22 4.07
C GLN A 139 -4.28 4.42 3.36
N ASN A 140 -5.54 4.69 3.71
CA ASN A 140 -6.68 3.95 3.19
C ASN A 140 -6.50 2.41 3.26
N GLY A 141 -5.73 1.94 4.25
CA GLY A 141 -5.46 0.54 4.53
C GLY A 141 -6.37 0.01 5.62
N ASN A 142 -7.49 -0.61 5.22
CA ASN A 142 -8.56 -0.98 6.14
C ASN A 142 -8.19 -2.16 7.06
N ALA A 143 -8.73 -2.13 8.28
CA ALA A 143 -8.54 -3.13 9.32
C ALA A 143 -9.84 -3.46 10.07
N TYR A 144 -10.97 -2.89 9.66
CA TYR A 144 -12.24 -2.92 10.38
C TYR A 144 -13.42 -3.06 9.43
N GLU A 145 -14.45 -3.81 9.82
CA GLU A 145 -15.65 -3.98 8.99
C GLU A 145 -16.38 -2.66 8.73
N GLU A 146 -16.35 -1.74 9.69
CA GLU A 146 -16.96 -0.40 9.58
C GLU A 146 -16.35 0.43 8.44
N GLY A 147 -15.12 0.10 8.03
CA GLY A 147 -14.46 0.73 6.90
C GLY A 147 -14.93 0.23 5.54
N LEU A 148 -15.63 -0.90 5.45
CA LEU A 148 -16.07 -1.45 4.17
C LEU A 148 -17.35 -0.79 3.70
N SER A 149 -17.30 -0.11 2.55
CA SER A 149 -18.45 0.56 1.94
C SER A 149 -19.47 -0.40 1.31
N ALA A 150 -20.61 0.13 0.86
CA ALA A 150 -21.56 -0.61 0.05
C ALA A 150 -20.97 -1.06 -1.31
N GLY A 151 -19.88 -0.43 -1.77
CA GLY A 151 -19.17 -0.82 -2.99
C GLY A 151 -18.63 -2.27 -2.97
N TRP A 152 -18.52 -2.88 -1.78
CA TRP A 152 -18.11 -4.28 -1.61
C TRP A 152 -19.23 -5.31 -1.81
N ALA A 153 -20.44 -4.89 -2.19
CA ALA A 153 -21.60 -5.80 -2.26
C ALA A 153 -21.38 -7.01 -3.19
N ASP A 154 -20.80 -6.78 -4.40
CA ASP A 154 -20.56 -7.87 -5.35
C ASP A 154 -19.44 -8.81 -4.88
N MET A 155 -18.39 -8.28 -4.24
CA MET A 155 -17.35 -9.08 -3.62
C MET A 155 -17.93 -9.93 -2.48
N ARG A 156 -18.69 -9.33 -1.58
CA ARG A 156 -19.37 -10.04 -0.48
C ARG A 156 -20.28 -11.16 -1.00
N LYS A 157 -21.02 -10.90 -2.10
CA LYS A 157 -21.83 -11.93 -2.75
C LYS A 157 -20.98 -13.09 -3.30
N ALA A 158 -19.87 -12.77 -3.97
CA ALA A 158 -18.99 -13.77 -4.53
C ALA A 158 -18.27 -14.61 -3.44
N TRP A 159 -17.96 -14.01 -2.29
CA TRP A 159 -17.41 -14.73 -1.13
C TRP A 159 -18.42 -15.68 -0.49
N ALA A 160 -19.69 -15.23 -0.38
CA ALA A 160 -20.77 -16.05 0.20
C ALA A 160 -21.20 -17.19 -0.74
N GLU A 161 -21.20 -16.93 -2.05
CA GLU A 161 -21.65 -17.83 -3.10
C GLU A 161 -20.58 -17.89 -4.23
N PRO A 162 -19.50 -18.69 -4.10
CA PRO A 162 -18.38 -18.72 -5.03
C PRO A 162 -18.73 -19.48 -6.33
N THR A 163 -19.74 -18.99 -7.06
CA THR A 163 -20.14 -19.51 -8.38
C THR A 163 -19.34 -18.88 -9.50
N ALA A 164 -19.24 -19.55 -10.65
CA ALA A 164 -18.61 -19.00 -11.85
C ALA A 164 -19.25 -17.67 -12.27
N ALA A 165 -20.57 -17.52 -12.13
CA ALA A 165 -21.30 -16.29 -12.46
C ALA A 165 -20.92 -15.12 -11.54
N ASN A 166 -20.84 -15.37 -10.21
CA ASN A 166 -20.44 -14.34 -9.26
C ASN A 166 -18.97 -13.96 -9.42
N ARG A 167 -18.08 -14.94 -9.71
CA ARG A 167 -16.69 -14.65 -10.07
C ARG A 167 -16.64 -13.75 -11.31
N GLU A 168 -17.33 -14.11 -12.39
CA GLU A 168 -17.32 -13.36 -13.65
C GLU A 168 -17.81 -11.91 -13.45
N ALA A 169 -18.78 -11.68 -12.57
CA ALA A 169 -19.25 -10.34 -12.24
C ALA A 169 -18.16 -9.42 -11.68
N LEU A 170 -17.10 -9.97 -11.08
CA LEU A 170 -15.97 -9.20 -10.54
C LEU A 170 -14.98 -8.76 -11.63
N ARG A 171 -15.02 -9.34 -12.84
CA ARG A 171 -14.11 -9.02 -13.94
C ARG A 171 -14.12 -7.53 -14.29
N ARG A 172 -15.25 -6.86 -14.11
CA ARG A 172 -15.39 -5.42 -14.36
C ARG A 172 -14.41 -4.54 -13.56
N PHE A 173 -13.97 -5.00 -12.38
CA PHE A 173 -13.01 -4.25 -11.54
C PHE A 173 -11.61 -4.19 -12.15
N ASN A 174 -11.34 -5.01 -13.19
CA ASN A 174 -10.05 -5.10 -13.86
C ASN A 174 -10.01 -4.38 -15.22
N THR A 175 -11.05 -3.61 -15.58
CA THR A 175 -11.06 -2.82 -16.82
C THR A 175 -10.26 -1.51 -16.67
N LEU A 176 -9.74 -0.97 -17.77
CA LEU A 176 -9.08 0.34 -17.77
C LEU A 176 -9.98 1.45 -17.22
N GLU A 177 -11.27 1.43 -17.59
CA GLU A 177 -12.25 2.39 -17.09
C GLU A 177 -12.37 2.33 -15.56
N MET A 178 -12.51 1.14 -15.00
CA MET A 178 -12.59 0.95 -13.56
C MET A 178 -11.26 1.29 -12.88
N THR A 179 -10.12 0.93 -13.46
CA THR A 179 -8.80 1.33 -12.93
C THR A 179 -8.71 2.86 -12.86
N LYS A 180 -9.06 3.57 -13.95
CA LYS A 180 -9.07 5.04 -13.96
C LYS A 180 -10.04 5.59 -12.91
N TRP A 181 -11.25 5.04 -12.82
CA TRP A 181 -12.26 5.47 -11.86
C TRP A 181 -11.76 5.38 -10.40
N GLN A 182 -11.05 4.32 -10.03
CA GLN A 182 -10.46 4.16 -8.69
C GLN A 182 -9.48 5.30 -8.34
N TYR A 183 -8.72 5.80 -9.33
CA TYR A 183 -7.80 6.93 -9.12
C TYR A 183 -8.52 8.28 -9.02
N THR A 184 -9.66 8.45 -9.72
CA THR A 184 -10.29 9.76 -9.91
C THR A 184 -11.54 9.98 -9.07
N GLU A 185 -12.19 8.92 -8.57
CA GLU A 185 -13.38 9.05 -7.73
C GLU A 185 -13.07 9.71 -6.40
N GLY A 186 -13.91 10.66 -6.00
CA GLY A 186 -13.74 11.45 -4.78
C GLY A 186 -12.67 12.54 -4.87
N VAL A 187 -11.97 12.67 -6.01
CA VAL A 187 -10.95 13.70 -6.23
C VAL A 187 -11.59 15.00 -6.68
N ASN A 188 -11.22 16.13 -6.06
CA ASN A 188 -11.78 17.45 -6.40
C ASN A 188 -11.30 17.95 -7.77
N ASP A 189 -10.05 17.69 -8.13
CA ASP A 189 -9.45 18.07 -9.42
C ASP A 189 -8.66 16.87 -9.98
N ALA A 190 -9.30 16.11 -10.86
CA ALA A 190 -8.68 14.93 -11.49
C ALA A 190 -7.51 15.29 -12.43
N SER A 191 -7.34 16.57 -12.81
CA SER A 191 -6.19 17.00 -13.62
C SER A 191 -4.85 16.94 -12.87
N LEU A 192 -4.87 16.80 -11.55
CA LEU A 192 -3.69 16.59 -10.71
C LEU A 192 -3.12 15.18 -10.83
N ILE A 193 -3.90 14.23 -11.36
CA ILE A 193 -3.47 12.82 -11.45
C ILE A 193 -2.91 12.56 -12.85
N ALA A 194 -1.65 12.19 -12.90
CA ALA A 194 -0.97 11.85 -14.16
C ALA A 194 -1.63 10.60 -14.80
N PRO A 195 -2.00 10.64 -16.10
CA PRO A 195 -2.64 9.49 -16.77
C PRO A 195 -1.79 8.22 -16.74
N GLU A 196 -0.48 8.34 -16.69
CA GLU A 196 0.46 7.23 -16.62
C GLU A 196 0.25 6.36 -15.38
N THR A 197 -0.34 6.90 -14.29
CA THR A 197 -0.58 6.14 -13.07
C THR A 197 -1.52 4.96 -13.31
N TRP A 198 -2.72 5.23 -13.82
CA TRP A 198 -3.70 4.16 -14.12
C TRP A 198 -3.36 3.38 -15.39
N GLN A 199 -2.66 3.99 -16.37
CA GLN A 199 -2.23 3.28 -17.58
C GLN A 199 -1.19 2.22 -17.24
N LEU A 200 -0.17 2.54 -16.44
CA LEU A 200 0.84 1.58 -15.99
C LEU A 200 0.23 0.47 -15.12
N ALA A 201 -0.71 0.84 -14.24
CA ALA A 201 -1.42 -0.11 -13.40
C ALA A 201 -2.22 -1.11 -14.25
N HIS A 202 -2.99 -0.62 -15.21
CA HIS A 202 -3.78 -1.48 -16.09
C HIS A 202 -2.91 -2.33 -17.02
N ALA A 203 -1.85 -1.79 -17.58
CA ALA A 203 -0.90 -2.55 -18.38
C ALA A 203 -0.24 -3.70 -17.59
N ALA A 204 -0.01 -3.52 -16.28
CA ALA A 204 0.46 -4.59 -15.42
C ALA A 204 -0.60 -5.69 -15.22
N ILE A 205 -1.89 -5.31 -15.04
CA ILE A 205 -3.01 -6.27 -14.97
C ILE A 205 -3.09 -7.12 -16.25
N GLU A 206 -2.99 -6.47 -17.44
CA GLU A 206 -3.01 -7.17 -18.72
C GLU A 206 -1.80 -8.11 -18.88
N ARG A 207 -0.61 -7.68 -18.52
CA ARG A 207 0.63 -8.47 -18.62
C ARG A 207 0.62 -9.70 -17.71
N ILE A 208 0.18 -9.54 -16.47
CA ILE A 208 0.18 -10.59 -15.45
C ILE A 208 -1.00 -11.54 -15.67
N GLY A 209 -2.12 -11.00 -16.07
CA GLY A 209 -3.37 -11.70 -16.34
C GLY A 209 -4.48 -11.35 -15.35
N VAL A 210 -5.66 -11.09 -15.89
CA VAL A 210 -6.86 -10.71 -15.12
C VAL A 210 -7.25 -11.79 -14.11
N GLU A 211 -7.01 -13.07 -14.40
CA GLU A 211 -7.38 -14.18 -13.51
C GLU A 211 -6.66 -14.11 -12.16
N VAL A 212 -5.41 -13.64 -12.14
CA VAL A 212 -4.65 -13.39 -10.90
C VAL A 212 -5.37 -12.38 -10.02
N GLN A 213 -5.86 -11.30 -10.63
CA GLN A 213 -6.58 -10.27 -9.90
C GLN A 213 -7.95 -10.77 -9.41
N MET A 214 -8.59 -11.64 -10.19
CA MET A 214 -9.85 -12.28 -9.81
C MET A 214 -9.68 -13.22 -8.60
N ASP A 215 -8.56 -13.94 -8.54
CA ASP A 215 -8.24 -14.81 -7.41
C ASP A 215 -8.04 -13.99 -6.14
N LEU A 216 -7.32 -12.88 -6.22
CA LEU A 216 -7.11 -11.97 -5.08
C LEU A 216 -8.40 -11.27 -4.62
N LEU A 217 -9.30 -10.87 -5.55
CA LEU A 217 -10.62 -10.33 -5.19
C LEU A 217 -11.47 -11.34 -4.43
N LEU A 218 -11.40 -12.62 -4.81
CA LEU A 218 -12.10 -13.70 -4.12
C LEU A 218 -11.47 -14.01 -2.77
N ASP A 219 -10.14 -14.03 -2.69
CA ASP A 219 -9.42 -14.31 -1.44
C ASP A 219 -9.55 -13.17 -0.41
N TYR A 220 -9.92 -11.96 -0.84
CA TYR A 220 -10.04 -10.81 0.09
C TYR A 220 -11.02 -11.07 1.24
N GLY A 221 -12.04 -11.90 1.05
CA GLY A 221 -12.96 -12.29 2.11
C GLY A 221 -12.29 -12.92 3.33
N HIS A 222 -11.18 -13.63 3.14
CA HIS A 222 -10.39 -14.22 4.23
C HIS A 222 -9.70 -13.15 5.10
N ASN A 223 -9.41 -11.96 4.56
CA ASN A 223 -8.82 -10.87 5.34
C ASN A 223 -9.78 -10.37 6.44
N ILE A 224 -11.09 -10.30 6.12
CA ILE A 224 -12.10 -9.87 7.10
C ILE A 224 -12.18 -10.87 8.27
N GLN A 225 -12.03 -12.16 7.99
CA GLN A 225 -12.04 -13.20 9.04
C GLN A 225 -10.83 -13.05 10.01
N GLN A 226 -9.75 -12.40 9.58
CA GLN A 226 -8.56 -12.17 10.40
C GLN A 226 -8.61 -10.88 11.23
N TYR A 227 -9.64 -10.04 11.07
CA TYR A 227 -9.73 -8.76 11.78
C TYR A 227 -9.71 -8.94 13.31
N ALA A 228 -10.34 -9.96 13.85
CA ALA A 228 -10.32 -10.23 15.29
C ALA A 228 -8.89 -10.43 15.82
N GLN A 229 -8.06 -11.19 15.10
CA GLN A 229 -6.64 -11.40 15.45
C GLN A 229 -5.81 -10.11 15.32
N LEU A 230 -6.10 -9.31 14.31
CA LEU A 230 -5.46 -8.02 14.11
C LEU A 230 -5.83 -7.01 15.21
N HIS A 231 -7.10 -6.98 15.63
CA HIS A 231 -7.53 -6.14 16.76
C HIS A 231 -6.85 -6.56 18.06
N ASP A 232 -6.65 -7.88 18.29
CA ASP A 232 -5.87 -8.39 19.40
C ASP A 232 -4.41 -7.92 19.35
N TYR A 233 -3.81 -7.91 18.16
CA TYR A 233 -2.46 -7.38 17.95
C TYR A 233 -2.40 -5.89 18.35
N PHE A 234 -3.33 -5.05 17.87
CA PHE A 234 -3.36 -3.63 18.22
C PHE A 234 -3.52 -3.41 19.73
N ARG A 235 -4.42 -4.14 20.39
CA ARG A 235 -4.62 -4.04 21.84
C ARG A 235 -3.37 -4.42 22.65
N ARG A 236 -2.67 -5.46 22.23
CA ARG A 236 -1.51 -5.99 22.97
C ARG A 236 -0.24 -5.20 22.74
N HIS A 237 0.01 -4.77 21.52
CA HIS A 237 1.29 -4.18 21.13
C HIS A 237 1.24 -2.66 21.02
N GLN A 238 0.07 -2.08 20.76
CA GLN A 238 -0.17 -0.64 20.65
C GLN A 238 0.94 0.10 19.86
N PRO A 239 1.29 -0.36 18.64
CA PRO A 239 2.34 0.27 17.88
C PRO A 239 1.96 1.73 17.60
N PRO A 240 2.93 2.68 17.61
CA PRO A 240 2.65 4.01 17.08
C PRO A 240 1.97 3.91 15.73
N THR A 241 0.79 4.51 15.57
CA THR A 241 -0.04 4.36 14.36
C THR A 241 -0.55 5.71 13.88
N LEU A 242 -0.37 5.99 12.59
CA LEU A 242 -0.98 7.08 11.85
C LEU A 242 -1.93 6.51 10.78
N ALA A 243 -3.23 6.70 10.94
CA ALA A 243 -4.21 6.48 9.89
C ALA A 243 -4.40 7.81 9.13
N ILE A 244 -3.94 7.88 7.88
CA ILE A 244 -4.10 9.05 7.01
C ILE A 244 -4.99 8.64 5.83
N TRP A 245 -6.10 9.34 5.61
CA TRP A 245 -7.20 8.76 4.85
C TRP A 245 -7.86 9.76 3.91
N GLY A 246 -8.02 9.37 2.63
CA GLY A 246 -8.90 10.08 1.72
C GLY A 246 -10.35 9.93 2.17
N SER A 247 -10.96 11.02 2.63
CA SER A 247 -12.30 11.01 3.25
C SER A 247 -13.43 10.69 2.28
N LYS A 248 -13.16 10.74 0.97
CA LYS A 248 -14.10 10.44 -0.12
C LYS A 248 -13.80 9.11 -0.81
N ASP A 249 -13.05 8.22 -0.13
CA ASP A 249 -12.75 6.88 -0.63
C ASP A 249 -14.05 6.09 -0.85
N PRO A 250 -14.32 5.60 -2.09
CA PRO A 250 -15.52 4.84 -2.37
C PRO A 250 -15.48 3.39 -1.83
N PHE A 251 -14.30 2.89 -1.46
CA PHE A 251 -14.10 1.52 -0.95
C PHE A 251 -13.98 1.48 0.56
N PHE A 252 -13.11 2.32 1.13
CA PHE A 252 -12.78 2.31 2.55
C PHE A 252 -13.22 3.61 3.22
N LEU A 253 -14.31 3.53 3.97
CA LEU A 253 -14.95 4.67 4.62
C LEU A 253 -14.08 5.25 5.75
N PRO A 254 -14.23 6.55 6.07
CA PRO A 254 -13.60 7.20 7.22
C PRO A 254 -13.80 6.48 8.55
N ALA A 255 -14.94 5.78 8.72
CA ALA A 255 -15.22 4.98 9.90
C ALA A 255 -14.16 3.89 10.17
N GLY A 256 -13.52 3.34 9.11
CA GLY A 256 -12.42 2.39 9.24
C GLY A 256 -11.17 3.03 9.84
N ALA A 257 -10.87 4.28 9.48
CA ALA A 257 -9.77 5.03 10.09
C ALA A 257 -10.03 5.36 11.57
N GLU A 258 -11.25 5.82 11.89
CA GLU A 258 -11.63 6.13 13.27
C GLU A 258 -11.61 4.88 14.17
N ALA A 259 -11.93 3.71 13.62
CA ALA A 259 -11.99 2.46 14.36
C ALA A 259 -10.62 2.01 14.92
N PHE A 260 -9.49 2.49 14.36
CA PHE A 260 -8.16 2.21 14.94
C PHE A 260 -8.05 2.63 16.40
N LYS A 261 -8.69 3.73 16.80
CA LYS A 261 -8.67 4.26 18.18
C LYS A 261 -9.35 3.32 19.19
N ARG A 262 -10.24 2.43 18.74
CA ARG A 262 -10.89 1.45 19.61
C ARG A 262 -9.92 0.46 20.21
N ASP A 263 -8.98 -0.02 19.40
CA ASP A 263 -8.03 -1.06 19.78
C ASP A 263 -6.60 -0.51 20.00
N ASN A 264 -6.33 0.70 19.51
CA ASN A 264 -5.10 1.44 19.72
C ASN A 264 -5.44 2.92 20.03
N PRO A 265 -5.72 3.28 21.30
CA PRO A 265 -6.19 4.62 21.66
C PRO A 265 -5.22 5.76 21.31
N GLN A 266 -3.93 5.46 21.13
CA GLN A 266 -2.90 6.43 20.75
C GLN A 266 -2.80 6.63 19.23
N ALA A 267 -3.60 5.92 18.42
CA ALA A 267 -3.59 6.10 16.97
C ALA A 267 -4.01 7.54 16.59
N GLU A 268 -3.18 8.16 15.76
CA GLU A 268 -3.48 9.44 15.13
C GLU A 268 -4.35 9.17 13.89
N VAL A 269 -5.41 9.96 13.71
CA VAL A 269 -6.27 9.89 12.52
C VAL A 269 -6.28 11.24 11.83
N ARG A 270 -6.04 11.24 10.51
CA ARG A 270 -6.07 12.44 9.67
C ARG A 270 -6.87 12.17 8.41
N PHE A 271 -7.73 13.10 8.05
CA PHE A 271 -8.51 13.05 6.82
C PHE A 271 -8.01 14.06 5.81
N LEU A 272 -7.96 13.61 4.56
CA LEU A 272 -7.64 14.40 3.37
C LEU A 272 -8.88 14.50 2.49
N ASP A 273 -9.15 15.68 1.93
CA ASP A 273 -10.34 15.92 1.10
C ASP A 273 -10.19 15.37 -0.32
N THR A 274 -10.04 14.07 -0.44
CA THR A 274 -9.78 13.35 -1.69
C THR A 274 -10.28 11.90 -1.61
N GLY A 275 -10.16 11.18 -2.75
CA GLY A 275 -10.54 9.78 -2.89
C GLY A 275 -9.50 8.78 -2.39
N HIS A 276 -9.58 7.56 -2.92
CA HIS A 276 -8.79 6.40 -2.51
C HIS A 276 -7.27 6.59 -2.68
N PHE A 277 -6.83 7.01 -3.85
CA PHE A 277 -5.40 7.25 -4.14
C PHE A 277 -4.95 8.64 -3.66
N ALA A 278 -5.14 8.90 -2.36
CA ALA A 278 -4.82 10.20 -1.75
C ALA A 278 -3.38 10.67 -2.01
N ILE A 279 -2.44 9.75 -2.15
CA ILE A 279 -1.03 10.03 -2.43
C ILE A 279 -0.82 10.76 -3.77
N GLU A 280 -1.70 10.57 -4.74
CA GLU A 280 -1.58 11.21 -6.07
C GLU A 280 -1.90 12.71 -6.02
N THR A 281 -2.79 13.12 -5.13
CA THR A 281 -3.24 14.51 -5.01
C THR A 281 -2.71 15.24 -3.78
N HIS A 282 -2.45 14.52 -2.69
CA HIS A 282 -2.01 15.05 -1.39
C HIS A 282 -0.65 14.48 -0.96
N GLY A 283 0.19 14.06 -1.92
CA GLY A 283 1.46 13.40 -1.64
C GLY A 283 2.40 14.23 -0.76
N ALA A 284 2.47 15.55 -0.94
CA ALA A 284 3.28 16.44 -0.12
C ALA A 284 2.77 16.51 1.34
N GLU A 285 1.45 16.55 1.54
CA GLU A 285 0.82 16.56 2.87
C GLU A 285 1.02 15.23 3.59
N ILE A 286 0.87 14.11 2.86
CA ILE A 286 1.16 12.77 3.37
C ILE A 286 2.63 12.67 3.78
N ALA A 287 3.56 13.11 2.93
CA ALA A 287 4.99 13.08 3.23
C ALA A 287 5.32 13.88 4.49
N ALA A 288 4.79 15.11 4.62
CA ALA A 288 5.00 15.96 5.80
C ALA A 288 4.42 15.32 7.07
N ALA A 289 3.22 14.74 6.98
CA ALA A 289 2.59 14.05 8.11
C ALA A 289 3.39 12.82 8.54
N MET A 290 3.87 12.01 7.57
CA MET A 290 4.72 10.84 7.83
C MET A 290 6.04 11.22 8.48
N LEU A 291 6.76 12.22 7.94
CA LEU A 291 8.03 12.67 8.53
C LEU A 291 7.83 13.11 9.98
N ALA A 292 6.84 13.97 10.25
CA ALA A 292 6.55 14.43 11.59
C ALA A 292 6.15 13.30 12.55
N PHE A 293 5.41 12.31 12.07
CA PHE A 293 5.00 11.14 12.83
C PHE A 293 6.17 10.19 13.10
N LEU A 294 6.94 9.82 12.07
CA LEU A 294 8.06 8.89 12.18
C LEU A 294 9.20 9.46 13.04
N ASP A 295 9.51 10.76 12.90
CA ASP A 295 10.53 11.41 13.73
C ASP A 295 10.20 11.31 15.23
N ARG A 296 8.91 11.41 15.61
CA ARG A 296 8.48 11.25 17.01
C ARG A 296 8.45 9.79 17.46
N SER A 297 8.19 8.86 16.55
CA SER A 297 7.92 7.46 16.89
C SER A 297 9.17 6.58 16.84
N ILE A 298 10.09 6.87 15.92
CA ILE A 298 11.27 6.02 15.66
C ILE A 298 12.58 6.80 15.47
N GLY A 299 12.52 8.13 15.43
CA GLY A 299 13.66 9.02 15.25
C GLY A 299 14.31 9.35 16.59
N SER A 300 15.19 8.48 17.07
CA SER A 300 16.14 8.81 18.17
C SER A 300 17.33 7.86 18.12
#